data_c7a5c85faa70db59e3bbb01e7059d71e
#
_entry.id   c7a5c85faa70db59e3bbb01e7059d71e
#
_cell.length_a   1.000
_cell.length_b   1.000
_cell.length_c   1.000
_cell.angle_alpha   90.00
_cell.angle_beta   90.00
_cell.angle_gamma   90.00
#
_symmetry.space_group_name_H-M   'P 1'
#
loop_
_entity.id
_entity.type
_entity.pdbx_description
1 polymer ?
#
loop_
_entity_poly.entity_id
_entity_poly.type
_entity_poly.pdbx_seq_one_letter_code
_entity_poly.pdbx_strand_id
1 'polypeptide(L)'
;MNDKTRTKDMTRKGLWALLCAAMLLPVACSTVYEDETVYNDIEIPFKDDFRTDTVTYGKLPAEHARHILNLADPSSEIVGKADYTFRTDELISVRQTAEDDSLRITSWSAKTIYDVTLEMYIPEVGEYLPVAYLDSIPGFSRFTFKPSFVGRRNVCRTADGGFVSFECPHLDMEHMMVRLQSDDEHFKKLQKIDAKWTCSFSNYSWTPTAGDNCPYRELRPIYAREWVVIVSNYAYMMTTPEYDYVLSHFSEVMGGDLCDNDKILFDADKYQTEKERFKAEKTFILGQSSPAYGGLGGGYIWTVTDWNFYGHYASFSGWEAIAHEFMHCMGYSHNSNMTYGANNEAGVNVGWTVFIWQLHMWLSRKGDLPYTDRNLLGFHKPENAPYRDCDINAIFQDDAVLEQNIEKFYKQSRLVKYFTEHPVTVTTTKGKEETK
;
A
#
# COMPACT_ATOMS: atom_id res chain seq x y z
N MET A 1 -5.65 -85.83 34.39
CA MET A 1 -5.28 -85.88 32.95
C MET A 1 -6.22 -85.02 32.18
N ASN A 2 -5.68 -84.04 31.43
CA ASN A 2 -6.30 -83.18 30.41
C ASN A 2 -7.01 -81.93 30.86
N ASP A 3 -6.18 -81.02 31.32
CA ASP A 3 -6.59 -79.62 31.35
C ASP A 3 -5.69 -78.67 30.46
N LYS A 4 -4.89 -79.30 29.59
CA LYS A 4 -3.95 -78.60 28.70
C LYS A 4 -4.47 -78.37 27.29
N THR A 5 -5.61 -78.91 26.92
CA THR A 5 -6.14 -78.82 25.56
C THR A 5 -7.18 -77.68 25.36
N ARG A 6 -7.75 -77.22 26.46
CA ARG A 6 -8.77 -76.15 26.35
C ARG A 6 -8.19 -74.76 26.31
N THR A 7 -7.01 -74.56 26.88
CA THR A 7 -6.33 -73.22 26.85
C THR A 7 -5.62 -72.94 25.49
N LYS A 8 -5.28 -73.91 24.74
CA LYS A 8 -4.67 -73.73 23.40
C LYS A 8 -5.69 -73.36 22.31
N ASP A 9 -6.93 -73.81 22.45
CA ASP A 9 -8.00 -73.46 21.49
C ASP A 9 -8.57 -72.07 21.69
N MET A 10 -8.64 -71.61 22.92
CA MET A 10 -9.08 -70.23 23.20
C MET A 10 -8.06 -69.18 22.73
N THR A 11 -6.77 -69.50 22.88
CA THR A 11 -5.72 -68.59 22.42
C THR A 11 -5.63 -68.57 20.90
N ARG A 12 -5.93 -69.67 20.21
CA ARG A 12 -5.94 -69.74 18.76
C ARG A 12 -7.14 -68.99 18.16
N LYS A 13 -8.33 -69.12 18.77
CA LYS A 13 -9.52 -68.36 18.33
C LYS A 13 -9.45 -66.87 18.67
N GLY A 14 -8.84 -66.55 19.79
CA GLY A 14 -8.57 -65.14 20.13
C GLY A 14 -7.51 -64.50 19.24
N LEU A 15 -6.49 -65.29 18.86
CA LEU A 15 -5.45 -64.79 17.95
C LEU A 15 -5.99 -64.55 16.53
N TRP A 16 -6.91 -65.39 16.05
CA TRP A 16 -7.56 -65.20 14.76
C TRP A 16 -8.55 -64.03 14.78
N ALA A 17 -9.24 -63.82 15.87
CA ALA A 17 -10.12 -62.63 16.03
C ALA A 17 -9.30 -61.33 16.11
N LEU A 18 -8.15 -61.36 16.79
CA LEU A 18 -7.21 -60.24 16.82
C LEU A 18 -6.52 -60.02 15.46
N LEU A 19 -6.17 -61.12 14.75
CA LEU A 19 -5.61 -60.98 13.40
C LEU A 19 -6.65 -60.52 12.38
N CYS A 20 -7.92 -60.95 12.50
CA CYS A 20 -8.99 -60.46 11.65
C CYS A 20 -9.35 -59.00 11.97
N ALA A 21 -9.32 -58.61 13.25
CA ALA A 21 -9.50 -57.23 13.64
C ALA A 21 -8.32 -56.35 13.22
N ALA A 22 -7.10 -56.87 13.29
CA ALA A 22 -5.91 -56.20 12.81
C ALA A 22 -5.80 -56.11 11.26
N MET A 23 -6.45 -57.01 10.55
CA MET A 23 -6.55 -56.92 9.09
C MET A 23 -7.73 -56.06 8.60
N LEU A 24 -8.75 -55.86 9.45
CA LEU A 24 -9.86 -54.97 9.12
C LEU A 24 -9.57 -53.50 9.48
N LEU A 25 -8.72 -53.25 10.47
CA LEU A 25 -8.28 -51.93 10.83
C LEU A 25 -7.46 -51.22 9.73
N PRO A 26 -6.53 -51.92 9.02
CA PRO A 26 -5.84 -51.25 7.93
C PRO A 26 -6.74 -50.91 6.74
N VAL A 27 -7.80 -51.71 6.47
CA VAL A 27 -8.71 -51.43 5.35
C VAL A 27 -9.67 -50.29 5.68
N ALA A 28 -10.13 -50.15 6.93
CA ALA A 28 -10.92 -49.02 7.35
C ALA A 28 -10.08 -47.76 7.56
N CYS A 29 -8.82 -47.92 8.00
CA CYS A 29 -7.88 -46.82 8.08
C CYS A 29 -7.32 -46.42 6.71
N SER A 30 -7.22 -47.35 5.75
CA SER A 30 -6.66 -47.03 4.44
C SER A 30 -7.57 -46.08 3.64
N THR A 31 -8.90 -46.17 3.76
CA THR A 31 -9.81 -45.24 3.10
C THR A 31 -9.79 -43.83 3.73
N VAL A 32 -9.68 -43.76 5.05
CA VAL A 32 -9.51 -42.50 5.75
C VAL A 32 -8.09 -41.96 5.58
N TYR A 33 -7.09 -42.86 5.60
CA TYR A 33 -5.71 -42.47 5.34
C TYR A 33 -5.43 -42.13 3.87
N GLU A 34 -6.08 -42.78 2.92
CA GLU A 34 -5.96 -42.40 1.51
C GLU A 34 -6.51 -40.97 1.29
N ASP A 35 -7.63 -40.62 1.91
CA ASP A 35 -8.16 -39.27 1.82
C ASP A 35 -7.26 -38.26 2.56
N GLU A 36 -6.82 -38.55 3.79
CA GLU A 36 -5.88 -37.69 4.52
C GLU A 36 -4.52 -37.59 3.84
N THR A 37 -3.99 -38.72 3.33
CA THR A 37 -2.69 -38.74 2.64
C THR A 37 -2.76 -37.96 1.33
N VAL A 38 -3.86 -38.08 0.58
CA VAL A 38 -4.09 -37.28 -0.64
C VAL A 38 -4.15 -35.78 -0.30
N TYR A 39 -4.80 -35.40 0.77
CA TYR A 39 -4.86 -33.99 1.17
C TYR A 39 -3.50 -33.48 1.70
N ASN A 40 -2.80 -34.28 2.49
CA ASN A 40 -1.49 -33.90 3.00
C ASN A 40 -0.41 -33.91 1.89
N ASP A 41 -0.46 -34.85 0.99
CA ASP A 41 0.46 -34.92 -0.16
C ASP A 41 0.23 -33.80 -1.18
N ILE A 42 -0.96 -33.22 -1.21
CA ILE A 42 -1.24 -32.04 -2.04
C ILE A 42 -0.96 -30.74 -1.27
N GLU A 43 -1.20 -30.69 0.04
CA GLU A 43 -0.92 -29.49 0.84
C GLU A 43 0.58 -29.17 0.89
N ILE A 44 1.45 -30.16 1.11
CA ILE A 44 2.90 -29.98 1.16
C ILE A 44 3.50 -29.61 -0.21
N PRO A 45 3.23 -30.34 -1.30
CA PRO A 45 3.66 -29.93 -2.64
C PRO A 45 3.08 -28.58 -3.08
N PHE A 46 1.84 -28.28 -2.71
CA PHE A 46 1.22 -27.00 -2.99
C PHE A 46 1.97 -25.85 -2.33
N LYS A 47 2.35 -26.02 -1.07
CA LYS A 47 3.12 -25.05 -0.32
C LYS A 47 4.58 -25.02 -0.77
N ASP A 48 5.17 -26.17 -1.01
CA ASP A 48 6.55 -26.33 -1.46
C ASP A 48 6.72 -25.95 -2.93
N ASP A 49 5.75 -26.23 -3.79
CA ASP A 49 5.71 -25.73 -5.17
C ASP A 49 5.84 -24.21 -5.22
N PHE A 50 5.19 -23.49 -4.31
CA PHE A 50 5.30 -22.04 -4.24
C PHE A 50 6.60 -21.54 -3.61
N ARG A 51 7.22 -22.34 -2.77
CA ARG A 51 8.49 -21.99 -2.11
C ARG A 51 9.71 -22.49 -2.86
N THR A 52 9.62 -23.68 -3.48
CA THR A 52 10.73 -24.31 -4.18
C THR A 52 10.76 -23.98 -5.66
N ASP A 53 9.62 -23.77 -6.28
CA ASP A 53 9.54 -23.18 -7.61
C ASP A 53 9.63 -21.66 -7.52
N THR A 54 10.71 -21.22 -6.93
CA THR A 54 11.06 -19.80 -6.82
C THR A 54 11.20 -19.13 -8.19
N VAL A 55 11.28 -19.90 -9.26
CA VAL A 55 11.26 -19.42 -10.64
C VAL A 55 9.86 -18.99 -11.03
N THR A 56 8.82 -19.70 -10.58
CA THR A 56 7.43 -19.42 -10.97
C THR A 56 6.73 -18.52 -9.96
N TYR A 57 7.04 -18.67 -8.66
CA TYR A 57 6.26 -18.04 -7.59
C TYR A 57 7.07 -17.25 -6.56
N GLY A 58 8.29 -17.63 -6.27
CA GLY A 58 9.10 -16.97 -5.25
C GLY A 58 10.24 -16.13 -5.82
N LYS A 59 10.75 -16.51 -6.98
CA LYS A 59 11.68 -15.68 -7.76
C LYS A 59 11.07 -15.47 -9.11
N LEU A 60 10.66 -14.24 -9.35
CA LEU A 60 10.38 -13.82 -10.70
C LEU A 60 11.63 -14.02 -11.52
N PRO A 61 11.60 -14.79 -12.62
CA PRO A 61 12.69 -14.78 -13.56
C PRO A 61 12.98 -13.34 -13.92
N ALA A 62 14.25 -12.93 -13.91
CA ALA A 62 14.63 -11.55 -14.20
C ALA A 62 14.06 -11.07 -15.55
N GLU A 63 13.87 -12.00 -16.49
CA GLU A 63 13.25 -11.80 -17.80
C GLU A 63 11.74 -11.53 -17.77
N HIS A 64 11.04 -11.90 -16.68
CA HIS A 64 9.59 -11.69 -16.54
C HIS A 64 9.24 -10.56 -15.57
N ALA A 65 10.18 -10.18 -14.68
CA ALA A 65 10.01 -9.05 -13.79
C ALA A 65 10.44 -7.76 -14.50
N ARG A 66 9.48 -7.02 -15.01
CA ARG A 66 9.75 -5.67 -15.54
C ARG A 66 9.64 -4.66 -14.42
N HIS A 67 10.73 -3.95 -14.13
CA HIS A 67 10.63 -2.76 -13.30
C HIS A 67 9.89 -1.67 -14.07
N ILE A 68 8.91 -1.04 -13.43
CA ILE A 68 8.24 0.15 -13.92
C ILE A 68 8.96 1.40 -13.42
N LEU A 69 8.84 2.52 -14.14
CA LEU A 69 9.51 3.78 -13.81
C LEU A 69 11.04 3.63 -13.71
N ASN A 70 11.68 2.87 -14.63
CA ASN A 70 13.14 2.84 -14.68
C ASN A 70 13.70 4.25 -14.93
N LEU A 71 14.80 4.60 -14.24
CA LEU A 71 15.35 5.95 -14.33
C LEU A 71 15.81 6.32 -15.77
N ALA A 72 16.20 5.33 -16.56
CA ALA A 72 16.64 5.52 -17.93
C ALA A 72 15.48 5.55 -18.96
N ASP A 73 14.24 5.23 -18.55
CA ASP A 73 13.10 5.28 -19.45
C ASP A 73 12.81 6.74 -19.84
N PRO A 74 12.48 7.02 -21.11
CA PRO A 74 12.05 8.36 -21.49
C PRO A 74 10.65 8.65 -20.90
N SER A 75 10.38 9.90 -20.60
CA SER A 75 9.07 10.32 -20.05
C SER A 75 7.90 9.94 -20.95
N SER A 76 8.11 9.85 -22.27
CA SER A 76 7.10 9.43 -23.25
C SER A 76 6.58 8.00 -23.06
N GLU A 77 7.31 7.15 -22.35
CA GLU A 77 6.84 5.80 -21.98
C GLU A 77 5.93 5.81 -20.75
N ILE A 78 5.91 6.87 -19.98
CA ILE A 78 5.19 7.00 -18.72
C ILE A 78 3.97 7.90 -18.87
N VAL A 79 4.19 9.06 -19.46
CA VAL A 79 3.24 10.16 -19.51
C VAL A 79 2.07 9.84 -20.43
N GLY A 80 0.84 9.99 -19.93
CA GLY A 80 -0.38 9.74 -20.70
C GLY A 80 -0.64 8.27 -21.02
N LYS A 81 0.09 7.35 -20.40
CA LYS A 81 -0.11 5.92 -20.63
C LYS A 81 -1.04 5.33 -19.55
N ALA A 82 -2.06 4.60 -19.98
CA ALA A 82 -3.00 3.93 -19.09
C ALA A 82 -2.30 2.95 -18.13
N ASP A 83 -1.26 2.27 -18.61
CA ASP A 83 -0.45 1.35 -17.79
C ASP A 83 0.32 2.05 -16.67
N TYR A 84 0.46 3.35 -16.72
CA TYR A 84 1.09 4.17 -15.69
C TYR A 84 0.05 5.00 -14.90
N THR A 85 -1.08 4.37 -14.62
CA THR A 85 -2.11 4.87 -13.72
C THR A 85 -2.19 3.98 -12.50
N PHE A 86 -2.27 4.57 -11.31
CA PHE A 86 -2.38 3.83 -10.05
C PHE A 86 -3.49 4.39 -9.17
N ARG A 87 -3.97 3.55 -8.26
CA ARG A 87 -4.91 3.94 -7.20
C ARG A 87 -4.21 3.92 -5.85
N THR A 88 -4.51 4.88 -5.01
CA THR A 88 -3.91 4.97 -3.66
C THR A 88 -4.38 3.86 -2.74
N ASP A 89 -5.63 3.42 -2.87
CA ASP A 89 -6.22 2.32 -2.12
C ASP A 89 -5.89 0.92 -2.70
N GLU A 90 -5.11 0.87 -3.80
CA GLU A 90 -4.71 -0.37 -4.46
C GLU A 90 -3.29 -0.24 -5.07
N LEU A 91 -2.32 0.15 -4.25
CA LEU A 91 -0.93 0.32 -4.70
C LEU A 91 -0.26 -0.99 -5.14
N ILE A 92 -0.80 -2.12 -4.72
CA ILE A 92 -0.39 -3.44 -5.18
C ILE A 92 -1.64 -4.16 -5.65
N SER A 93 -1.68 -4.51 -6.93
CA SER A 93 -2.85 -5.08 -7.56
C SER A 93 -2.55 -6.40 -8.27
N VAL A 94 -3.55 -7.27 -8.33
CA VAL A 94 -3.56 -8.47 -9.15
C VAL A 94 -4.72 -8.41 -10.13
N ARG A 95 -4.45 -8.67 -11.42
CA ARG A 95 -5.43 -8.62 -12.50
C ARG A 95 -5.20 -9.80 -13.45
N GLN A 96 -6.26 -10.29 -14.05
CA GLN A 96 -6.15 -11.21 -15.19
C GLN A 96 -5.62 -10.45 -16.41
N THR A 97 -4.77 -11.10 -17.19
CA THR A 97 -4.30 -10.56 -18.47
C THR A 97 -5.19 -11.03 -19.61
N ALA A 98 -5.00 -10.42 -20.79
CA ALA A 98 -5.64 -10.91 -22.01
C ALA A 98 -5.10 -12.27 -22.47
N GLU A 99 -3.95 -12.71 -21.95
CA GLU A 99 -3.42 -14.05 -22.16
C GLU A 99 -4.18 -15.02 -21.26
N ASP A 100 -4.66 -16.11 -21.86
CA ASP A 100 -5.43 -17.14 -21.16
C ASP A 100 -4.73 -17.63 -19.89
N ASP A 101 -5.46 -17.62 -18.79
CA ASP A 101 -5.02 -18.18 -17.50
C ASP A 101 -3.77 -17.54 -16.90
N SER A 102 -3.51 -16.27 -17.19
CA SER A 102 -2.37 -15.56 -16.62
C SER A 102 -2.82 -14.40 -15.72
N LEU A 103 -2.13 -14.24 -14.59
CA LEU A 103 -2.27 -13.14 -13.67
C LEU A 103 -1.13 -12.14 -13.83
N ARG A 104 -1.46 -10.87 -13.75
CA ARG A 104 -0.50 -9.78 -13.67
C ARG A 104 -0.55 -9.14 -12.29
N ILE A 105 0.59 -9.12 -11.62
CA ILE A 105 0.79 -8.32 -10.41
C ILE A 105 1.48 -7.02 -10.82
N THR A 106 0.98 -5.91 -10.30
CA THR A 106 1.61 -4.59 -10.43
C THR A 106 1.82 -4.03 -9.05
N SER A 107 3.05 -3.65 -8.73
CA SER A 107 3.43 -3.00 -7.48
C SER A 107 3.89 -1.57 -7.76
N TRP A 108 3.15 -0.62 -7.22
CA TRP A 108 3.51 0.79 -7.12
C TRP A 108 4.23 1.10 -5.80
N SER A 109 4.36 0.12 -4.90
CA SER A 109 5.18 0.30 -3.71
C SER A 109 6.60 0.68 -4.08
N ALA A 110 7.20 1.63 -3.36
CA ALA A 110 8.62 1.94 -3.50
C ALA A 110 9.52 0.91 -2.80
N LYS A 111 8.96 0.05 -1.95
CA LYS A 111 9.66 -1.01 -1.22
C LYS A 111 9.22 -2.37 -1.71
N THR A 112 10.13 -3.34 -1.63
CA THR A 112 9.79 -4.76 -1.79
C THR A 112 8.89 -5.20 -0.65
N ILE A 113 7.85 -5.96 -0.97
CA ILE A 113 6.97 -6.63 -0.02
C ILE A 113 7.38 -8.09 0.05
N TYR A 114 7.45 -8.63 1.25
CA TYR A 114 7.89 -10.00 1.48
C TYR A 114 6.73 -10.90 1.94
N ASP A 115 6.90 -12.22 1.78
CA ASP A 115 5.97 -13.25 2.26
C ASP A 115 4.51 -12.98 1.86
N VAL A 116 4.27 -12.88 0.54
CA VAL A 116 2.97 -12.54 -0.01
C VAL A 116 2.20 -13.81 -0.38
N THR A 117 0.99 -13.93 0.12
CA THR A 117 0.05 -14.98 -0.26
C THR A 117 -1.02 -14.43 -1.19
N LEU A 118 -1.26 -15.11 -2.30
CA LEU A 118 -2.43 -14.91 -3.12
C LEU A 118 -3.55 -15.79 -2.57
N GLU A 119 -4.65 -15.17 -2.19
CA GLU A 119 -5.83 -15.87 -1.68
C GLU A 119 -7.00 -15.74 -2.64
N MET A 120 -7.78 -16.78 -2.74
CA MET A 120 -9.02 -16.83 -3.53
C MET A 120 -10.20 -17.13 -2.61
N TYR A 121 -11.30 -16.41 -2.80
CA TYR A 121 -12.54 -16.71 -2.10
C TYR A 121 -13.18 -17.96 -2.68
N ILE A 122 -13.48 -18.93 -1.81
CA ILE A 122 -14.17 -20.16 -2.18
C ILE A 122 -15.58 -20.11 -1.62
N PRO A 123 -16.61 -19.90 -2.48
CA PRO A 123 -17.99 -19.70 -2.04
C PRO A 123 -18.55 -20.86 -1.20
N GLU A 124 -18.14 -22.08 -1.49
CA GLU A 124 -18.61 -23.30 -0.81
C GLU A 124 -18.22 -23.33 0.67
N VAL A 125 -17.14 -22.63 1.01
CA VAL A 125 -16.62 -22.53 2.39
C VAL A 125 -16.94 -21.19 3.00
N GLY A 126 -17.11 -20.16 2.18
CA GLY A 126 -17.31 -18.79 2.62
C GLY A 126 -16.04 -18.10 3.10
N GLU A 127 -14.86 -18.60 2.70
CA GLU A 127 -13.56 -18.12 3.17
C GLU A 127 -12.61 -17.81 2.00
N TYR A 128 -11.63 -16.95 2.28
CA TYR A 128 -10.45 -16.78 1.43
C TYR A 128 -9.41 -17.83 1.80
N LEU A 129 -8.97 -18.61 0.80
CA LEU A 129 -7.98 -19.67 0.98
C LEU A 129 -6.71 -19.37 0.18
N PRO A 130 -5.53 -19.70 0.70
CA PRO A 130 -4.27 -19.48 0.01
C PRO A 130 -4.17 -20.40 -1.21
N VAL A 131 -3.94 -19.80 -2.39
CA VAL A 131 -3.82 -20.51 -3.67
C VAL A 131 -2.44 -20.36 -4.31
N ALA A 132 -1.65 -19.36 -3.88
CA ALA A 132 -0.28 -19.12 -4.32
C ALA A 132 0.53 -18.40 -3.25
N TYR A 133 1.86 -18.59 -3.28
CA TYR A 133 2.80 -17.90 -2.41
C TYR A 133 3.92 -17.27 -3.23
N LEU A 134 4.30 -16.06 -2.85
CA LEU A 134 5.36 -15.29 -3.46
C LEU A 134 6.35 -14.87 -2.36
N ASP A 135 7.61 -15.24 -2.48
CA ASP A 135 8.63 -14.84 -1.49
C ASP A 135 8.72 -13.31 -1.39
N SER A 136 8.52 -12.63 -2.52
CA SER A 136 8.50 -11.17 -2.54
C SER A 136 7.83 -10.61 -3.80
N ILE A 137 7.35 -9.37 -3.67
CA ILE A 137 6.95 -8.52 -4.78
C ILE A 137 7.90 -7.31 -4.79
N PRO A 138 8.78 -7.17 -5.78
CA PRO A 138 9.71 -6.06 -5.84
C PRO A 138 8.99 -4.71 -5.93
N GLY A 139 9.63 -3.68 -5.38
CA GLY A 139 9.14 -2.31 -5.53
C GLY A 139 9.16 -1.84 -6.98
N PHE A 140 8.20 -1.02 -7.37
CA PHE A 140 8.03 -0.52 -8.74
C PHE A 140 8.19 -1.62 -9.79
N SER A 141 7.38 -2.66 -9.68
CA SER A 141 7.47 -3.82 -10.56
C SER A 141 6.14 -4.23 -11.18
N ARG A 142 6.24 -4.87 -12.34
CA ARG A 142 5.11 -5.51 -12.99
C ARG A 142 5.57 -6.85 -13.55
N PHE A 143 4.79 -7.88 -13.30
CA PHE A 143 5.08 -9.21 -13.84
C PHE A 143 3.81 -9.99 -14.08
N THR A 144 3.90 -10.91 -15.05
CA THR A 144 2.81 -11.82 -15.41
C THR A 144 3.26 -13.24 -15.17
N PHE A 145 2.40 -14.07 -14.62
CA PHE A 145 2.67 -15.49 -14.40
C PHE A 145 1.39 -16.29 -14.58
N LYS A 146 1.57 -17.57 -14.91
CA LYS A 146 0.49 -18.54 -14.95
C LYS A 146 0.43 -19.25 -13.59
N PRO A 147 -0.66 -19.09 -12.81
CA PRO A 147 -0.77 -19.74 -11.51
C PRO A 147 -0.83 -21.25 -11.63
N SER A 148 -0.15 -21.98 -10.74
CA SER A 148 -0.14 -23.44 -10.78
C SER A 148 -1.48 -24.07 -10.39
N PHE A 149 -2.36 -23.31 -9.72
CA PHE A 149 -3.68 -23.81 -9.35
C PHE A 149 -4.65 -23.91 -10.53
N VAL A 150 -4.34 -23.33 -11.68
CA VAL A 150 -5.17 -23.41 -12.88
C VAL A 150 -4.97 -24.72 -13.61
N GLY A 151 -6.05 -25.33 -14.08
CA GLY A 151 -6.06 -26.56 -14.87
C GLY A 151 -5.83 -27.83 -14.05
N ARG A 152 -5.95 -27.76 -12.72
CA ARG A 152 -5.83 -28.94 -11.84
C ARG A 152 -6.81 -28.92 -10.67
N ARG A 153 -6.97 -30.06 -10.01
CA ARG A 153 -7.61 -30.16 -8.70
C ARG A 153 -6.67 -29.63 -7.64
N ASN A 154 -7.16 -28.73 -6.81
CA ASN A 154 -6.44 -28.11 -5.70
C ASN A 154 -7.08 -28.55 -4.38
N VAL A 155 -6.28 -28.62 -3.33
CA VAL A 155 -6.71 -28.89 -1.97
C VAL A 155 -6.10 -27.82 -1.07
N CYS A 156 -6.96 -27.11 -0.33
CA CYS A 156 -6.54 -26.09 0.61
C CYS A 156 -7.02 -26.44 2.01
N ARG A 157 -6.26 -26.00 3.02
CA ARG A 157 -6.67 -26.08 4.42
C ARG A 157 -7.55 -24.88 4.77
N THR A 158 -8.68 -25.16 5.42
CA THR A 158 -9.59 -24.15 5.94
C THR A 158 -9.11 -23.60 7.29
N ALA A 159 -9.64 -22.47 7.74
CA ALA A 159 -9.24 -21.85 9.00
C ALA A 159 -9.55 -22.71 10.23
N ASP A 160 -10.57 -23.58 10.17
CA ASP A 160 -10.93 -24.54 11.21
C ASP A 160 -10.07 -25.81 11.22
N GLY A 161 -9.11 -25.91 10.26
CA GLY A 161 -8.19 -27.05 10.11
C GLY A 161 -8.73 -28.18 9.24
N GLY A 162 -9.90 -28.02 8.61
CA GLY A 162 -10.43 -28.92 7.60
C GLY A 162 -9.74 -28.76 6.25
N PHE A 163 -10.21 -29.49 5.26
CA PHE A 163 -9.72 -29.41 3.88
C PHE A 163 -10.88 -29.17 2.92
N VAL A 164 -10.63 -28.36 1.91
CA VAL A 164 -11.55 -28.17 0.78
C VAL A 164 -10.81 -28.44 -0.53
N SER A 165 -11.49 -29.09 -1.45
CA SER A 165 -10.98 -29.38 -2.78
C SER A 165 -11.79 -28.58 -3.81
N PHE A 166 -11.08 -27.91 -4.71
CA PHE A 166 -11.70 -27.18 -5.80
C PHE A 166 -10.92 -27.38 -7.11
N GLU A 167 -11.59 -27.13 -8.21
CA GLU A 167 -10.99 -27.11 -9.54
C GLU A 167 -11.11 -25.71 -10.12
N CYS A 168 -10.03 -25.23 -10.71
CA CYS A 168 -10.01 -23.96 -11.45
C CYS A 168 -9.56 -24.27 -12.88
N PRO A 169 -10.48 -24.65 -13.76
CA PRO A 169 -10.13 -25.00 -15.14
C PRO A 169 -9.56 -23.80 -15.90
N HIS A 170 -10.11 -22.62 -15.65
CA HIS A 170 -9.70 -21.33 -16.24
C HIS A 170 -9.83 -20.22 -15.22
N LEU A 171 -9.03 -19.18 -15.38
CA LEU A 171 -9.18 -17.94 -14.60
C LEU A 171 -10.39 -17.16 -15.12
N ASP A 172 -11.21 -16.69 -14.20
CA ASP A 172 -12.33 -15.80 -14.45
C ASP A 172 -12.41 -14.75 -13.33
N MET A 173 -11.56 -13.73 -13.44
CA MET A 173 -11.43 -12.69 -12.41
C MET A 173 -12.65 -11.75 -12.33
N GLU A 174 -13.60 -11.84 -13.28
CA GLU A 174 -14.88 -11.14 -13.16
C GLU A 174 -15.79 -11.80 -12.11
N HIS A 175 -15.65 -13.12 -11.91
CA HIS A 175 -16.43 -13.91 -10.97
C HIS A 175 -15.62 -14.45 -9.80
N MET A 176 -14.28 -14.40 -9.88
CA MET A 176 -13.38 -14.86 -8.83
C MET A 176 -12.89 -13.69 -7.99
N MET A 177 -13.11 -13.74 -6.70
CA MET A 177 -12.53 -12.76 -5.78
C MET A 177 -11.17 -13.24 -5.31
N VAL A 178 -10.11 -12.54 -5.71
CA VAL A 178 -8.74 -12.80 -5.25
C VAL A 178 -8.19 -11.56 -4.55
N ARG A 179 -7.29 -11.82 -3.58
CA ARG A 179 -6.60 -10.75 -2.86
C ARG A 179 -5.16 -11.17 -2.54
N LEU A 180 -4.32 -10.18 -2.30
CA LEU A 180 -2.98 -10.38 -1.76
C LEU A 180 -3.01 -10.17 -0.26
N GLN A 181 -2.28 -11.02 0.48
CA GLN A 181 -2.08 -10.91 1.92
C GLN A 181 -0.60 -11.05 2.26
N SER A 182 -0.15 -10.33 3.25
CA SER A 182 1.20 -10.45 3.79
C SER A 182 1.23 -9.96 5.24
N ASP A 183 2.13 -10.53 6.02
CA ASP A 183 2.46 -10.04 7.36
C ASP A 183 3.50 -8.91 7.36
N ASP A 184 4.02 -8.55 6.19
CA ASP A 184 4.91 -7.41 6.00
C ASP A 184 4.26 -6.12 6.52
N GLU A 185 4.93 -5.46 7.46
CA GLU A 185 4.41 -4.26 8.12
C GLU A 185 4.22 -3.08 7.15
N HIS A 186 5.03 -3.01 6.10
CA HIS A 186 4.86 -1.99 5.08
C HIS A 186 3.61 -2.26 4.23
N PHE A 187 3.40 -3.53 3.86
CA PHE A 187 2.18 -3.94 3.14
C PHE A 187 0.92 -3.60 3.95
N LYS A 188 0.91 -3.93 5.25
CA LYS A 188 -0.21 -3.59 6.14
C LYS A 188 -0.49 -2.09 6.22
N LYS A 189 0.55 -1.24 6.13
CA LYS A 189 0.37 0.21 6.05
C LYS A 189 -0.30 0.62 4.74
N LEU A 190 0.17 0.08 3.61
CA LEU A 190 -0.43 0.38 2.31
C LEU A 190 -1.90 -0.05 2.23
N GLN A 191 -2.25 -1.20 2.81
CA GLN A 191 -3.63 -1.70 2.86
C GLN A 191 -4.57 -0.84 3.71
N LYS A 192 -4.05 -0.03 4.63
CA LYS A 192 -4.87 0.89 5.45
C LYS A 192 -5.32 2.13 4.69
N ILE A 193 -4.71 2.44 3.55
CA ILE A 193 -5.07 3.62 2.79
C ILE A 193 -6.49 3.48 2.26
N ASP A 194 -7.38 4.37 2.72
CA ASP A 194 -8.79 4.40 2.35
C ASP A 194 -9.15 5.59 1.44
N ALA A 195 -8.21 6.47 1.16
CA ALA A 195 -8.35 7.53 0.17
C ALA A 195 -8.34 6.94 -1.24
N LYS A 196 -9.39 7.21 -2.03
CA LYS A 196 -9.65 6.54 -3.32
C LYS A 196 -9.21 7.42 -4.50
N TRP A 197 -7.94 7.74 -4.54
CA TRP A 197 -7.42 8.59 -5.61
C TRP A 197 -6.87 7.76 -6.76
N THR A 198 -7.24 8.16 -7.98
CA THR A 198 -6.66 7.65 -9.21
C THR A 198 -5.62 8.65 -9.71
N CYS A 199 -4.37 8.22 -9.81
CA CYS A 199 -3.23 9.07 -10.17
C CYS A 199 -2.63 8.62 -11.50
N SER A 200 -2.33 9.56 -12.36
CA SER A 200 -1.59 9.37 -13.62
C SER A 200 -0.56 10.47 -13.79
N PHE A 201 0.24 10.41 -14.85
CA PHE A 201 1.35 11.32 -15.06
C PHE A 201 1.19 12.14 -16.35
N SER A 202 1.63 13.42 -16.33
CA SER A 202 1.60 14.30 -17.50
C SER A 202 2.77 15.29 -17.52
N ASN A 203 3.21 15.60 -18.73
CA ASN A 203 4.08 16.75 -19.02
C ASN A 203 3.28 18.03 -19.28
N TYR A 204 1.93 17.95 -19.31
CA TYR A 204 1.04 19.06 -19.69
C TYR A 204 1.45 19.73 -21.00
N SER A 205 1.70 21.04 -20.96
CA SER A 205 2.11 21.82 -22.13
C SER A 205 3.62 21.79 -22.40
N TRP A 206 4.40 21.07 -21.57
CA TRP A 206 5.83 20.97 -21.82
C TRP A 206 6.12 20.08 -23.04
N THR A 207 7.05 20.53 -23.87
CA THR A 207 7.62 19.79 -25.00
C THR A 207 9.12 20.05 -25.06
N PRO A 208 9.93 19.22 -25.77
CA PRO A 208 11.36 19.45 -25.89
C PRO A 208 11.75 20.82 -26.50
N THR A 209 10.81 21.47 -27.19
CA THR A 209 10.98 22.82 -27.77
C THR A 209 10.29 23.91 -26.92
N ALA A 210 9.74 23.56 -25.75
CA ALA A 210 9.13 24.54 -24.87
C ALA A 210 10.20 25.52 -24.35
N GLY A 211 9.94 26.81 -24.49
CA GLY A 211 10.82 27.84 -23.94
C GLY A 211 10.81 27.93 -22.43
N ASP A 212 11.70 28.73 -21.86
CA ASP A 212 11.86 28.91 -20.41
C ASP A 212 10.59 29.41 -19.72
N ASN A 213 9.69 30.05 -20.45
CA ASN A 213 8.40 30.52 -19.93
C ASN A 213 7.34 29.40 -19.77
N CYS A 214 7.64 28.16 -20.18
CA CYS A 214 6.72 27.04 -19.96
C CYS A 214 6.55 26.81 -18.45
N PRO A 215 5.31 26.80 -17.93
CA PRO A 215 5.08 26.61 -16.51
C PRO A 215 5.34 25.18 -16.03
N TYR A 216 5.51 24.25 -16.94
CA TYR A 216 5.77 22.83 -16.67
C TYR A 216 7.15 22.39 -17.15
N ARG A 217 7.59 21.27 -16.63
CA ARG A 217 8.83 20.57 -17.01
C ARG A 217 8.54 19.13 -17.42
N GLU A 218 9.54 18.48 -17.99
CA GLU A 218 9.49 17.06 -18.28
C GLU A 218 9.39 16.25 -16.98
N LEU A 219 8.35 15.45 -16.84
CA LEU A 219 8.24 14.52 -15.72
C LEU A 219 9.06 13.26 -16.01
N ARG A 220 10.28 13.21 -15.52
CA ARG A 220 11.13 12.03 -15.62
C ARG A 220 10.78 10.95 -14.61
N PRO A 221 11.18 9.68 -14.84
CA PRO A 221 10.86 8.57 -13.92
C PRO A 221 11.25 8.82 -12.47
N ILE A 222 12.35 9.51 -12.18
CA ILE A 222 12.78 9.81 -10.81
C ILE A 222 11.74 10.65 -10.07
N TYR A 223 11.13 11.63 -10.72
CA TYR A 223 10.06 12.44 -10.14
C TYR A 223 8.75 11.66 -10.03
N ALA A 224 8.45 10.80 -11.01
CA ALA A 224 7.28 9.95 -10.96
C ALA A 224 7.33 8.97 -9.77
N ARG A 225 8.52 8.41 -9.47
CA ARG A 225 8.74 7.58 -8.27
C ARG A 225 8.51 8.35 -6.97
N GLU A 226 9.06 9.56 -6.88
CA GLU A 226 8.86 10.41 -5.71
C GLU A 226 7.39 10.82 -5.55
N TRP A 227 6.68 11.08 -6.65
CA TRP A 227 5.23 11.31 -6.62
C TRP A 227 4.46 10.16 -6.00
N VAL A 228 4.80 8.91 -6.35
CA VAL A 228 4.14 7.74 -5.74
C VAL A 228 4.36 7.73 -4.22
N VAL A 229 5.57 8.03 -3.76
CA VAL A 229 5.89 8.12 -2.32
C VAL A 229 5.11 9.24 -1.64
N ILE A 230 5.12 10.44 -2.24
CA ILE A 230 4.40 11.62 -1.72
C ILE A 230 2.91 11.33 -1.60
N VAL A 231 2.28 10.85 -2.68
CA VAL A 231 0.84 10.60 -2.73
C VAL A 231 0.44 9.49 -1.77
N SER A 232 1.26 8.43 -1.66
CA SER A 232 1.00 7.33 -0.72
C SER A 232 1.07 7.79 0.72
N ASN A 233 2.09 8.57 1.10
CA ASN A 233 2.18 9.14 2.44
C ASN A 233 1.04 10.11 2.73
N TYR A 234 0.68 10.95 1.76
CA TYR A 234 -0.38 11.93 1.90
C TYR A 234 -1.75 11.25 2.08
N ALA A 235 -2.05 10.24 1.26
CA ALA A 235 -3.25 9.43 1.38
C ALA A 235 -3.28 8.66 2.71
N TYR A 236 -2.16 8.08 3.11
CA TYR A 236 -2.04 7.35 4.39
C TYR A 236 -2.30 8.27 5.59
N MET A 237 -1.73 9.47 5.61
CA MET A 237 -1.96 10.42 6.71
C MET A 237 -3.45 10.65 6.95
N MET A 238 -4.26 10.72 5.90
CA MET A 238 -5.71 10.92 5.99
C MET A 238 -6.48 9.71 6.55
N THR A 239 -5.84 8.54 6.64
CA THR A 239 -6.44 7.32 7.22
C THR A 239 -6.12 7.15 8.70
N THR A 240 -5.27 8.01 9.25
CA THR A 240 -4.77 7.86 10.62
C THR A 240 -5.78 8.35 11.65
N PRO A 241 -5.81 7.72 12.84
CA PRO A 241 -6.64 8.21 13.95
C PRO A 241 -6.28 9.63 14.37
N GLU A 242 -5.01 10.01 14.25
CA GLU A 242 -4.53 11.36 14.55
C GLU A 242 -5.16 12.40 13.61
N TYR A 243 -5.26 12.08 12.31
CA TYR A 243 -5.93 12.94 11.35
C TYR A 243 -7.41 13.14 11.71
N ASP A 244 -8.12 12.05 11.97
CA ASP A 244 -9.53 12.09 12.36
C ASP A 244 -9.75 12.87 13.64
N TYR A 245 -8.87 12.67 14.62
CA TYR A 245 -8.93 13.38 15.89
C TYR A 245 -8.73 14.90 15.71
N VAL A 246 -7.70 15.28 14.96
CA VAL A 246 -7.40 16.70 14.74
C VAL A 246 -8.54 17.38 14.01
N LEU A 247 -9.13 16.79 12.98
CA LEU A 247 -10.26 17.41 12.28
C LEU A 247 -11.49 17.57 13.17
N SER A 248 -11.67 16.70 14.15
CA SER A 248 -12.76 16.81 15.13
C SER A 248 -12.47 17.84 16.25
N HIS A 249 -11.20 18.22 16.46
CA HIS A 249 -10.74 19.12 17.54
C HIS A 249 -9.78 20.19 17.00
N PHE A 250 -9.98 20.64 15.76
CA PHE A 250 -8.98 21.40 15.01
C PHE A 250 -8.56 22.67 15.74
N SER A 251 -9.52 23.47 16.19
CA SER A 251 -9.25 24.72 16.91
C SER A 251 -8.44 24.50 18.18
N GLU A 252 -8.75 23.45 18.95
CA GLU A 252 -8.05 23.09 20.18
C GLU A 252 -6.58 22.72 19.90
N VAL A 253 -6.36 21.81 18.92
CA VAL A 253 -5.03 21.28 18.59
C VAL A 253 -4.19 22.34 17.88
N MET A 254 -4.75 23.00 16.87
CA MET A 254 -4.01 23.93 16.00
C MET A 254 -4.06 25.39 16.46
N GLY A 255 -4.96 25.74 17.39
CA GLY A 255 -5.07 27.06 17.98
C GLY A 255 -5.90 28.05 17.17
N GLY A 256 -6.78 27.57 16.33
CA GLY A 256 -7.72 28.33 15.51
C GLY A 256 -8.32 27.47 14.42
N ASP A 257 -9.30 27.96 13.68
CA ASP A 257 -10.07 27.18 12.72
C ASP A 257 -9.64 27.41 11.26
N LEU A 258 -9.95 26.42 10.42
CA LEU A 258 -9.87 26.54 8.97
C LEU A 258 -11.03 27.40 8.46
N CYS A 259 -10.87 27.99 7.29
CA CYS A 259 -11.91 28.76 6.63
C CYS A 259 -12.00 28.42 5.14
N ASP A 260 -13.17 28.64 4.55
CA ASP A 260 -13.41 28.50 3.13
C ASP A 260 -12.90 29.70 2.30
N ASN A 261 -13.27 29.75 1.01
CA ASN A 261 -12.89 30.81 0.08
C ASN A 261 -13.54 32.19 0.43
N ASP A 262 -14.65 32.15 1.14
CA ASP A 262 -15.38 33.34 1.60
C ASP A 262 -14.94 33.76 3.02
N LYS A 263 -13.90 33.09 3.55
CA LYS A 263 -13.37 33.29 4.92
C LYS A 263 -14.34 32.90 6.03
N ILE A 264 -15.32 32.05 5.72
CA ILE A 264 -16.22 31.50 6.72
C ILE A 264 -15.48 30.39 7.43
N LEU A 265 -15.38 30.49 8.76
CA LEU A 265 -14.73 29.47 9.59
C LEU A 265 -15.50 28.15 9.52
N PHE A 266 -14.75 27.05 9.54
CA PHE A 266 -15.35 25.72 9.56
C PHE A 266 -16.03 25.47 10.91
N ASP A 267 -17.22 24.96 10.84
CA ASP A 267 -17.90 24.29 11.95
C ASP A 267 -17.65 22.77 11.93
N ALA A 268 -18.18 22.07 12.91
CA ALA A 268 -18.00 20.62 13.04
C ALA A 268 -18.52 19.82 11.83
N ASP A 269 -19.64 20.24 11.26
CA ASP A 269 -20.25 19.60 10.10
C ASP A 269 -19.39 19.80 8.85
N LYS A 270 -18.81 20.98 8.70
CA LYS A 270 -17.89 21.30 7.61
C LYS A 270 -16.61 20.49 7.71
N TYR A 271 -15.99 20.37 8.90
CA TYR A 271 -14.83 19.52 9.12
C TYR A 271 -15.12 18.06 8.73
N GLN A 272 -16.25 17.51 9.16
CA GLN A 272 -16.64 16.14 8.81
C GLN A 272 -16.86 15.98 7.30
N THR A 273 -17.55 16.94 6.67
CA THR A 273 -17.78 16.92 5.21
C THR A 273 -16.47 16.93 4.43
N GLU A 274 -15.52 17.80 4.82
CA GLU A 274 -14.23 17.90 4.15
C GLU A 274 -13.38 16.63 4.37
N LYS A 275 -13.42 16.04 5.55
CA LYS A 275 -12.75 14.77 5.84
C LYS A 275 -13.17 13.68 4.86
N GLU A 276 -14.48 13.51 4.65
CA GLU A 276 -15.01 12.52 3.70
C GLU A 276 -14.65 12.89 2.25
N ARG A 277 -14.76 14.17 1.90
CA ARG A 277 -14.47 14.66 0.55
C ARG A 277 -13.03 14.46 0.14
N PHE A 278 -12.08 14.63 1.07
CA PHE A 278 -10.65 14.48 0.77
C PHE A 278 -10.27 13.02 0.51
N LYS A 279 -11.01 12.06 1.08
CA LYS A 279 -10.81 10.62 0.86
C LYS A 279 -11.63 10.05 -0.29
N ALA A 280 -12.63 10.78 -0.78
CA ALA A 280 -13.52 10.33 -1.85
C ALA A 280 -12.77 10.08 -3.17
N GLU A 281 -13.43 9.40 -4.08
CA GLU A 281 -12.92 9.17 -5.43
C GLU A 281 -12.56 10.48 -6.13
N LYS A 282 -11.31 10.58 -6.54
CA LYS A 282 -10.78 11.74 -7.24
C LYS A 282 -9.64 11.34 -8.18
N THR A 283 -9.61 12.01 -9.33
CA THR A 283 -8.50 11.86 -10.28
C THR A 283 -7.49 12.98 -10.08
N PHE A 284 -6.23 12.61 -10.00
CA PHE A 284 -5.10 13.54 -10.05
C PHE A 284 -4.20 13.20 -11.23
N ILE A 285 -3.76 14.22 -11.93
CA ILE A 285 -2.71 14.12 -12.93
C ILE A 285 -1.48 14.80 -12.35
N LEU A 286 -0.44 14.00 -12.13
CA LEU A 286 0.79 14.38 -11.47
C LEU A 286 1.82 14.88 -12.48
N GLY A 287 2.50 15.94 -12.19
CA GLY A 287 3.49 16.50 -13.09
C GLY A 287 4.58 17.26 -12.34
N GLN A 288 5.45 17.91 -13.11
CA GLN A 288 6.49 18.77 -12.60
C GLN A 288 6.25 20.20 -13.07
N SER A 289 6.21 21.15 -12.13
CA SER A 289 6.19 22.57 -12.46
C SER A 289 7.59 23.14 -12.64
N SER A 290 7.67 24.23 -13.38
CA SER A 290 8.90 25.02 -13.51
C SER A 290 9.28 25.67 -12.15
N PRO A 291 10.57 25.82 -11.85
CA PRO A 291 11.02 26.46 -10.62
C PRO A 291 10.48 27.89 -10.41
N ALA A 292 10.07 28.56 -11.49
CA ALA A 292 9.48 29.89 -11.42
C ALA A 292 8.10 29.93 -10.73
N TYR A 293 7.41 28.78 -10.61
CA TYR A 293 6.03 28.70 -10.12
C TYR A 293 5.89 28.01 -8.74
N GLY A 294 6.92 27.31 -8.27
CA GLY A 294 6.87 26.54 -7.02
C GLY A 294 5.96 25.30 -7.09
N GLY A 295 4.74 25.46 -7.54
CA GLY A 295 3.73 24.46 -7.81
C GLY A 295 2.61 25.01 -8.68
N LEU A 296 1.76 24.14 -9.20
CA LEU A 296 0.55 24.48 -9.93
C LEU A 296 -0.51 23.42 -9.64
N GLY A 297 -1.63 23.83 -9.07
CA GLY A 297 -2.74 22.96 -8.71
C GLY A 297 -4.08 23.49 -9.20
N GLY A 298 -5.05 22.59 -9.30
CA GLY A 298 -6.44 22.96 -9.62
C GLY A 298 -7.16 21.93 -10.46
N GLY A 299 -8.41 21.69 -10.15
CA GLY A 299 -9.19 20.62 -10.77
C GLY A 299 -8.57 19.25 -10.53
N TYR A 300 -7.89 18.72 -11.53
CA TYR A 300 -7.14 17.47 -11.47
C TYR A 300 -5.61 17.66 -11.56
N ILE A 301 -5.14 18.89 -11.77
CA ILE A 301 -3.71 19.21 -11.95
C ILE A 301 -3.04 19.27 -10.58
N TRP A 302 -2.03 18.44 -10.35
CA TRP A 302 -1.22 18.48 -9.13
C TRP A 302 0.26 18.40 -9.49
N THR A 303 0.92 19.54 -9.47
CA THR A 303 2.33 19.64 -9.85
C THR A 303 3.11 20.44 -8.82
N VAL A 304 4.37 20.05 -8.62
CA VAL A 304 5.32 20.79 -7.80
C VAL A 304 6.65 20.91 -8.51
N THR A 305 7.49 21.83 -8.08
CA THR A 305 8.82 21.99 -8.65
C THR A 305 9.80 20.94 -8.13
N ASP A 306 10.92 20.78 -8.81
CA ASP A 306 11.92 19.73 -8.62
C ASP A 306 12.41 19.57 -7.17
N TRP A 307 12.68 20.66 -6.46
CA TRP A 307 13.19 20.59 -5.10
C TRP A 307 12.16 20.05 -4.08
N ASN A 308 10.86 20.13 -4.36
CA ASN A 308 9.82 19.60 -3.48
C ASN A 308 9.89 18.08 -3.37
N PHE A 309 10.31 17.40 -4.46
CA PHE A 309 10.41 15.94 -4.49
C PHE A 309 11.40 15.36 -3.45
N TYR A 310 12.31 16.17 -2.99
CA TYR A 310 13.14 15.78 -1.86
C TYR A 310 12.81 16.61 -0.61
N GLY A 311 12.52 17.88 -0.78
CA GLY A 311 12.25 18.80 0.33
C GLY A 311 11.11 18.34 1.23
N HIS A 312 10.15 17.55 0.71
CA HIS A 312 9.02 17.07 1.52
C HIS A 312 9.43 16.16 2.70
N TYR A 313 10.59 15.52 2.65
CA TYR A 313 11.06 14.71 3.78
C TYR A 313 11.54 15.54 4.96
N ALA A 314 11.91 16.78 4.71
CA ALA A 314 12.78 17.50 5.62
C ALA A 314 12.41 18.96 5.86
N SER A 315 11.50 19.56 5.09
CA SER A 315 11.20 20.99 5.23
C SER A 315 9.71 21.29 5.13
N PHE A 316 9.28 22.30 5.89
CA PHE A 316 7.92 22.84 5.80
C PHE A 316 7.61 23.30 4.37
N SER A 317 8.53 24.03 3.74
CA SER A 317 8.30 24.55 2.39
C SER A 317 8.06 23.46 1.34
N GLY A 318 8.69 22.27 1.51
CA GLY A 318 8.45 21.11 0.65
C GLY A 318 7.01 20.61 0.78
N TRP A 319 6.52 20.44 1.99
CA TRP A 319 5.15 20.05 2.25
C TRP A 319 4.15 21.15 1.97
N GLU A 320 4.50 22.39 2.25
CA GLU A 320 3.62 23.54 1.99
C GLU A 320 3.18 23.58 0.52
N ALA A 321 4.13 23.48 -0.42
CA ALA A 321 3.79 23.46 -1.84
C ALA A 321 2.90 22.26 -2.21
N ILE A 322 3.24 21.06 -1.75
CA ILE A 322 2.47 19.84 -2.03
C ILE A 322 1.03 19.97 -1.52
N ALA A 323 0.86 20.36 -0.26
CA ALA A 323 -0.44 20.51 0.38
C ALA A 323 -1.23 21.69 -0.19
N HIS A 324 -0.56 22.78 -0.55
CA HIS A 324 -1.15 23.94 -1.19
C HIS A 324 -1.79 23.59 -2.55
N GLU A 325 -1.04 22.90 -3.41
CA GLU A 325 -1.54 22.50 -4.74
C GLU A 325 -2.65 21.45 -4.63
N PHE A 326 -2.56 20.56 -3.63
CA PHE A 326 -3.66 19.63 -3.33
C PHE A 326 -4.93 20.39 -2.96
N MET A 327 -4.85 21.46 -2.16
CA MET A 327 -6.02 22.25 -1.79
C MET A 327 -6.62 22.99 -2.99
N HIS A 328 -5.81 23.43 -3.95
CA HIS A 328 -6.34 23.92 -5.22
C HIS A 328 -7.10 22.85 -5.99
N CYS A 329 -6.64 21.62 -5.99
CA CYS A 329 -7.37 20.49 -6.57
C CYS A 329 -8.70 20.23 -5.84
N MET A 330 -8.78 20.57 -4.56
CA MET A 330 -10.01 20.50 -3.75
C MET A 330 -10.88 21.76 -3.87
N GLY A 331 -10.52 22.72 -4.75
CA GLY A 331 -11.33 23.90 -5.05
C GLY A 331 -11.11 25.08 -4.10
N TYR A 332 -10.10 25.04 -3.25
CA TYR A 332 -9.74 26.17 -2.39
C TYR A 332 -8.85 27.16 -3.13
N SER A 333 -9.12 28.45 -2.94
CA SER A 333 -8.34 29.57 -3.48
C SER A 333 -7.40 30.15 -2.42
N HIS A 334 -6.55 31.09 -2.83
CA HIS A 334 -5.66 31.81 -1.91
C HIS A 334 -6.39 32.67 -0.87
N ASN A 335 -7.70 32.82 -0.97
CA ASN A 335 -8.49 33.50 0.07
C ASN A 335 -8.70 32.61 1.30
N SER A 336 -8.60 31.30 1.15
CA SER A 336 -8.77 30.33 2.21
C SER A 336 -7.44 30.04 2.92
N ASN A 337 -7.45 29.80 4.23
CA ASN A 337 -6.28 29.27 4.94
C ASN A 337 -6.09 27.76 4.72
N MET A 338 -6.87 27.15 3.82
CA MET A 338 -6.61 25.81 3.31
C MET A 338 -5.37 25.78 2.40
N THR A 339 -5.11 26.85 1.66
CA THR A 339 -3.94 26.94 0.76
C THR A 339 -2.72 27.52 1.46
N TYR A 340 -2.86 28.64 2.18
CA TYR A 340 -1.79 29.23 2.98
C TYR A 340 -2.22 29.35 4.43
N GLY A 341 -1.32 29.05 5.35
CA GLY A 341 -1.54 29.36 6.74
C GLY A 341 -1.64 30.90 6.95
N ALA A 342 -2.52 31.29 7.83
CA ALA A 342 -2.71 32.67 8.20
C ALA A 342 -2.57 32.85 9.72
N ASN A 343 -1.95 33.95 10.13
CA ASN A 343 -1.90 34.28 11.55
C ASN A 343 -3.29 34.74 12.02
N ASN A 344 -3.79 34.15 13.09
CA ASN A 344 -4.97 34.59 13.78
C ASN A 344 -4.65 35.79 14.69
N GLU A 345 -5.65 36.34 15.41
CA GLU A 345 -5.50 37.47 16.31
C GLU A 345 -4.48 37.24 17.44
N ALA A 346 -4.26 35.99 17.82
CA ALA A 346 -3.26 35.59 18.81
C ALA A 346 -1.86 35.38 18.23
N GLY A 347 -1.67 35.64 16.93
CA GLY A 347 -0.40 35.48 16.22
C GLY A 347 -0.04 34.02 15.92
N VAL A 348 -1.00 33.11 16.03
CA VAL A 348 -0.80 31.68 15.71
C VAL A 348 -1.04 31.48 14.22
N ASN A 349 -0.06 30.85 13.53
CA ASN A 349 -0.22 30.48 12.13
C ASN A 349 -1.12 29.24 12.02
N VAL A 350 -2.30 29.40 11.46
CA VAL A 350 -3.32 28.36 11.31
C VAL A 350 -3.60 28.12 9.84
N GLY A 351 -3.54 26.87 9.42
CA GLY A 351 -3.86 26.50 8.05
C GLY A 351 -3.70 25.00 7.81
N TRP A 352 -4.28 24.55 6.71
CA TRP A 352 -4.19 23.15 6.31
C TRP A 352 -2.73 22.70 6.06
N THR A 353 -1.97 23.52 5.34
CA THR A 353 -0.56 23.20 5.02
C THR A 353 0.28 23.06 6.30
N VAL A 354 0.01 23.92 7.29
CA VAL A 354 0.66 23.86 8.61
C VAL A 354 0.28 22.58 9.36
N PHE A 355 -0.99 22.21 9.35
CA PHE A 355 -1.50 21.02 9.97
C PHE A 355 -0.86 19.75 9.36
N ILE A 356 -0.94 19.62 8.03
CA ILE A 356 -0.42 18.42 7.33
C ILE A 356 1.09 18.26 7.55
N TRP A 357 1.86 19.35 7.55
CA TRP A 357 3.29 19.28 7.87
C TRP A 357 3.53 18.78 9.30
N GLN A 358 2.79 19.28 10.27
CA GLN A 358 2.95 18.87 11.66
C GLN A 358 2.53 17.39 11.87
N LEU A 359 1.48 16.95 11.19
CA LEU A 359 1.05 15.56 11.21
C LEU A 359 2.09 14.64 10.56
N HIS A 360 2.65 15.05 9.41
CA HIS A 360 3.74 14.31 8.77
C HIS A 360 4.94 14.14 9.71
N MET A 361 5.39 15.21 10.37
CA MET A 361 6.49 15.12 11.32
C MET A 361 6.18 14.17 12.49
N TRP A 362 4.96 14.25 13.03
CA TRP A 362 4.52 13.38 14.12
C TRP A 362 4.57 11.91 13.72
N LEU A 363 3.93 11.56 12.62
CA LEU A 363 3.86 10.18 12.13
C LEU A 363 5.22 9.66 11.65
N SER A 364 6.03 10.50 11.01
CA SER A 364 7.38 10.15 10.58
C SER A 364 8.28 9.77 11.76
N ARG A 365 8.25 10.54 12.85
CA ARG A 365 9.03 10.24 14.07
C ARG A 365 8.59 8.97 14.76
N LYS A 366 7.32 8.61 14.69
CA LYS A 366 6.79 7.34 15.20
C LYS A 366 7.13 6.16 14.30
N GLY A 367 7.60 6.40 13.07
CA GLY A 367 7.77 5.37 12.06
C GLY A 367 6.44 4.85 11.50
N ASP A 368 5.36 5.59 11.67
CA ASP A 368 4.01 5.14 11.27
C ASP A 368 3.72 5.36 9.79
N LEU A 369 4.42 6.28 9.12
CA LEU A 369 4.24 6.49 7.68
C LEU A 369 4.75 5.29 6.86
N PRO A 370 4.18 5.02 5.68
CA PRO A 370 4.71 4.03 4.73
C PRO A 370 6.16 4.32 4.34
N TYR A 371 6.51 5.58 4.11
CA TYR A 371 7.82 5.99 3.65
C TYR A 371 8.36 7.14 4.51
N THR A 372 9.43 6.86 5.24
CA THR A 372 10.11 7.83 6.11
C THR A 372 11.56 8.06 5.73
N ASP A 373 12.15 7.15 4.95
CA ASP A 373 13.55 7.24 4.54
C ASP A 373 13.68 8.11 3.28
N ARG A 374 14.24 9.31 3.45
CA ARG A 374 14.53 10.25 2.37
C ARG A 374 15.51 9.72 1.32
N ASN A 375 16.27 8.68 1.67
CA ASN A 375 17.28 8.10 0.81
C ASN A 375 16.75 6.90 0.01
N LEU A 376 15.50 6.51 0.26
CA LEU A 376 14.89 5.30 -0.30
C LEU A 376 15.04 5.19 -1.81
N LEU A 377 14.70 6.24 -2.54
CA LEU A 377 14.74 6.24 -4.01
C LEU A 377 16.05 6.77 -4.58
N GLY A 378 16.95 7.18 -3.71
CA GLY A 378 18.26 7.67 -4.13
C GLY A 378 18.22 8.96 -4.94
N PHE A 379 17.18 9.78 -4.77
CA PHE A 379 17.03 11.04 -5.51
C PHE A 379 18.27 11.93 -5.41
N HIS A 380 18.90 12.00 -4.25
CA HIS A 380 20.08 12.82 -3.97
C HIS A 380 21.41 12.20 -4.43
N LYS A 381 21.43 10.92 -4.78
CA LYS A 381 22.67 10.22 -5.12
C LYS A 381 23.35 10.80 -6.35
N PRO A 382 24.70 10.93 -6.36
CA PRO A 382 25.42 11.49 -7.50
C PRO A 382 25.17 10.77 -8.81
N GLU A 383 25.03 9.44 -8.79
CA GLU A 383 24.76 8.63 -9.97
C GLU A 383 23.39 8.93 -10.60
N ASN A 384 22.45 9.49 -9.82
CA ASN A 384 21.14 9.89 -10.30
C ASN A 384 21.06 11.35 -10.78
N ALA A 385 22.17 12.09 -10.70
CA ALA A 385 22.24 13.46 -11.19
C ALA A 385 21.78 13.64 -12.66
N PRO A 386 22.07 12.72 -13.60
CA PRO A 386 21.59 12.85 -14.98
C PRO A 386 20.05 12.75 -15.13
N TYR A 387 19.35 12.24 -14.12
CA TYR A 387 17.90 11.99 -14.17
C TYR A 387 17.07 13.08 -13.49
N ARG A 388 17.71 14.11 -12.94
CA ARG A 388 17.03 15.23 -12.26
C ARG A 388 17.47 16.58 -12.83
N ASP A 389 16.66 17.60 -12.57
CA ASP A 389 16.87 18.95 -13.09
C ASP A 389 17.47 19.90 -12.05
N CYS A 390 17.37 19.56 -10.75
CA CYS A 390 17.84 20.44 -9.68
C CYS A 390 19.29 20.19 -9.30
N ASP A 391 19.99 21.26 -8.95
CA ASP A 391 21.24 21.16 -8.21
C ASP A 391 20.97 20.86 -6.73
N ILE A 392 21.07 19.58 -6.39
CA ILE A 392 20.82 19.12 -5.02
C ILE A 392 21.78 19.75 -4.02
N ASN A 393 23.00 20.04 -4.39
CA ASN A 393 23.95 20.65 -3.46
C ASN A 393 23.51 22.06 -3.01
N ALA A 394 22.72 22.75 -3.85
CA ALA A 394 22.11 24.02 -3.48
C ALA A 394 20.92 23.86 -2.51
N ILE A 395 20.26 22.71 -2.52
CA ILE A 395 19.05 22.40 -1.73
C ILE A 395 19.43 21.64 -0.45
N PHE A 396 20.45 20.79 -0.51
CA PHE A 396 20.87 19.93 0.60
C PHE A 396 21.94 20.61 1.43
N GLN A 397 21.51 21.01 2.59
CA GLN A 397 22.40 21.24 3.72
C GLN A 397 22.97 19.90 4.20
N ASP A 398 24.09 19.97 4.90
CA ASP A 398 24.62 18.85 5.68
C ASP A 398 23.47 18.15 6.44
N ASP A 399 23.45 16.83 6.39
CA ASP A 399 22.44 16.01 7.05
C ASP A 399 22.26 16.39 8.54
N ALA A 400 23.34 16.74 9.23
CA ALA A 400 23.29 17.18 10.61
C ALA A 400 22.54 18.51 10.79
N VAL A 401 22.71 19.45 9.87
CA VAL A 401 21.98 20.73 9.89
C VAL A 401 20.52 20.52 9.59
N LEU A 402 20.22 19.62 8.66
CA LEU A 402 18.85 19.26 8.29
C LEU A 402 18.11 18.62 9.48
N GLU A 403 18.74 17.65 10.16
CA GLU A 403 18.17 17.02 11.34
C GLU A 403 17.95 18.02 12.49
N GLN A 404 18.88 18.96 12.69
CA GLN A 404 18.69 20.04 13.68
C GLN A 404 17.48 20.91 13.36
N ASN A 405 17.27 21.25 12.09
CA ASN A 405 16.12 22.03 11.66
C ASN A 405 14.82 21.25 11.86
N ILE A 406 14.76 19.98 11.47
CA ILE A 406 13.60 19.10 11.69
C ILE A 406 13.30 19.03 13.18
N GLU A 407 14.30 18.79 14.03
CA GLU A 407 14.14 18.71 15.48
C GLU A 407 13.62 20.01 16.09
N LYS A 408 14.09 21.15 15.60
CA LYS A 408 13.60 22.46 16.01
C LYS A 408 12.11 22.64 15.68
N PHE A 409 11.71 22.36 14.43
CA PHE A 409 10.32 22.44 14.00
C PHE A 409 9.42 21.46 14.75
N TYR A 410 9.90 20.22 14.97
CA TYR A 410 9.19 19.22 15.74
C TYR A 410 8.85 19.72 17.14
N LYS A 411 9.84 20.24 17.86
CA LYS A 411 9.66 20.81 19.22
C LYS A 411 8.75 22.03 19.26
N GLN A 412 8.69 22.80 18.20
CA GLN A 412 7.84 23.97 18.10
C GLN A 412 6.39 23.66 17.66
N SER A 413 6.16 22.47 17.10
CA SER A 413 4.87 22.04 16.58
C SER A 413 3.81 21.99 17.69
N ARG A 414 2.67 22.65 17.47
CA ARG A 414 1.51 22.61 18.38
C ARG A 414 0.92 21.21 18.44
N LEU A 415 0.72 20.57 17.30
CA LEU A 415 0.20 19.21 17.20
C LEU A 415 1.08 18.21 17.97
N VAL A 416 2.40 18.32 17.81
CA VAL A 416 3.35 17.45 18.53
C VAL A 416 3.25 17.65 20.04
N LYS A 417 3.20 18.89 20.51
CA LYS A 417 2.99 19.20 21.92
C LYS A 417 1.68 18.63 22.43
N TYR A 418 0.62 18.88 21.68
CA TYR A 418 -0.72 18.41 22.04
C TYR A 418 -0.75 16.88 22.19
N PHE A 419 -0.28 16.12 21.20
CA PHE A 419 -0.27 14.66 21.26
C PHE A 419 0.74 14.08 22.26
N THR A 420 1.77 14.83 22.61
CA THR A 420 2.67 14.41 23.69
C THR A 420 1.97 14.51 25.05
N GLU A 421 1.15 15.52 25.26
CA GLU A 421 0.39 15.74 26.47
C GLU A 421 -0.93 14.92 26.50
N HIS A 422 -1.52 14.69 25.33
CA HIS A 422 -2.81 14.01 25.14
C HIS A 422 -2.67 12.90 24.08
N PRO A 423 -2.06 11.74 24.42
CA PRO A 423 -1.87 10.67 23.45
C PRO A 423 -3.21 10.13 22.96
N VAL A 424 -3.38 10.05 21.63
CA VAL A 424 -4.57 9.48 21.00
C VAL A 424 -4.58 7.97 21.25
N THR A 425 -5.60 7.51 21.96
CA THR A 425 -5.83 6.09 22.21
C THR A 425 -6.82 5.55 21.20
N VAL A 426 -6.36 4.70 20.29
CA VAL A 426 -7.24 4.01 19.34
C VAL A 426 -7.90 2.83 20.06
N THR A 427 -9.18 2.93 20.37
CA THR A 427 -9.98 1.81 20.85
C THR A 427 -10.66 1.17 19.63
N THR A 428 -10.11 0.07 19.13
CA THR A 428 -10.84 -0.78 18.19
C THR A 428 -11.94 -1.52 18.95
N THR A 429 -13.15 -1.06 18.87
CA THR A 429 -14.31 -1.87 19.19
C THR A 429 -14.42 -2.92 18.09
N LYS A 430 -13.99 -4.17 18.39
CA LYS A 430 -14.40 -5.31 17.56
C LYS A 430 -15.93 -5.29 17.55
N GLY A 431 -16.52 -5.01 16.39
CA GLY A 431 -17.95 -5.18 16.19
C GLY A 431 -18.32 -6.59 16.66
N LYS A 432 -19.34 -6.72 17.49
CA LYS A 432 -19.95 -8.02 17.73
C LYS A 432 -20.42 -8.51 16.36
N GLU A 433 -19.83 -9.59 15.89
CA GLU A 433 -20.44 -10.40 14.85
C GLU A 433 -21.85 -10.71 15.29
N GLU A 434 -22.84 -10.10 14.65
CA GLU A 434 -24.21 -10.55 14.75
C GLU A 434 -24.27 -11.91 14.03
N THR A 435 -24.22 -12.97 14.82
CA THR A 435 -24.65 -14.30 14.40
C THR A 435 -26.10 -14.20 13.99
N LYS A 436 -26.35 -14.26 12.68
CA LYS A 436 -27.62 -14.65 12.10
C LYS A 436 -27.49 -15.97 11.39
#